data_3e8dd40bbf852841b94e1a77f8b33a35
#
_entry.id   3e8dd40bbf852841b94e1a77f8b33a35
#
_cell.length_a   1.000
_cell.length_b   1.000
_cell.length_c   1.000
_cell.angle_alpha   90.00
_cell.angle_beta   90.00
_cell.angle_gamma   90.00
#
_symmetry.space_group_name_H-M   'P 1'
#
loop_
_entity.id
_entity.type
_entity.pdbx_description
1 polymer ?
#
loop_
_entity_poly.entity_id
_entity_poly.type
_entity_poly.pdbx_seq_one_letter_code
_entity_poly.pdbx_strand_id
1 'polypeptide(L)'
;MSKYFAESELIINEDGSCFHLHLRPEQLADKVILVGDPGRVSLVASHFEEKECEVESREFHAITGTYKGKRITVQSTGIGCDNIDIVVNELDALKNIDFKTRTEKPEHTTLTLVRIGTCGGLQLNCPAGTFVASQKSIGFDGLINFYAPVSYTHLRAHET
;
A
#
# COMPACT_ATOMS: atom_id res chain seq x y z
N MET A 1 1.88 -27.38 1.17
CA MET A 1 3.25 -26.84 1.04
C MET A 1 3.10 -25.35 0.86
N SER A 2 3.82 -24.52 1.65
CA SER A 2 3.82 -23.07 1.47
C SER A 2 4.46 -22.70 0.12
N LYS A 3 3.93 -21.69 -0.56
CA LYS A 3 4.47 -21.22 -1.84
C LYS A 3 5.86 -20.61 -1.60
N TYR A 4 6.82 -20.98 -2.46
CA TYR A 4 8.15 -20.37 -2.50
C TYR A 4 8.18 -19.27 -3.56
N PHE A 5 8.77 -18.13 -3.24
CA PHE A 5 8.93 -16.99 -4.16
C PHE A 5 10.38 -16.91 -4.63
N ALA A 6 10.59 -17.08 -5.92
CA ALA A 6 11.91 -16.96 -6.53
C ALA A 6 12.45 -15.51 -6.41
N GLU A 7 13.77 -15.36 -6.55
CA GLU A 7 14.41 -14.03 -6.50
C GLU A 7 13.90 -13.07 -7.58
N SER A 8 13.48 -13.61 -8.72
CA SER A 8 12.87 -12.84 -9.81
C SER A 8 11.42 -12.41 -9.55
N GLU A 9 10.72 -13.06 -8.61
CA GLU A 9 9.34 -12.73 -8.24
C GLU A 9 9.27 -11.78 -7.04
N LEU A 10 10.20 -11.93 -6.10
CA LEU A 10 10.30 -11.09 -4.91
C LEU A 10 11.77 -10.69 -4.70
N ILE A 11 12.10 -9.46 -5.02
CA ILE A 11 13.45 -8.92 -4.79
C ILE A 11 13.53 -8.43 -3.35
N ILE A 12 14.54 -8.93 -2.63
CA ILE A 12 14.85 -8.54 -1.26
C ILE A 12 16.26 -7.97 -1.27
N ASN A 13 16.44 -6.78 -0.72
CA ASN A 13 17.73 -6.12 -0.61
C ASN A 13 18.65 -6.84 0.40
N GLU A 14 19.95 -6.59 0.33
CA GLU A 14 20.95 -7.20 1.22
C GLU A 14 20.70 -6.90 2.71
N ASP A 15 20.08 -5.77 3.01
CA ASP A 15 19.70 -5.36 4.37
C ASP A 15 18.39 -6.00 4.87
N GLY A 16 17.77 -6.86 4.07
CA GLY A 16 16.50 -7.53 4.37
C GLY A 16 15.25 -6.69 4.12
N SER A 17 15.37 -5.53 3.47
CA SER A 17 14.23 -4.71 3.07
C SER A 17 13.62 -5.17 1.74
N CYS A 18 12.36 -4.83 1.47
CA CYS A 18 11.77 -4.98 0.15
C CYS A 18 12.36 -3.98 -0.85
N PHE A 19 12.27 -4.29 -2.13
CA PHE A 19 13.09 -3.62 -3.15
C PHE A 19 12.74 -2.15 -3.38
N HIS A 20 11.46 -1.82 -3.50
CA HIS A 20 11.06 -0.46 -3.84
C HIS A 20 10.83 0.42 -2.60
N LEU A 21 10.08 -0.10 -1.61
CA LEU A 21 9.75 0.66 -0.41
C LEU A 21 10.92 0.75 0.58
N HIS A 22 11.93 -0.11 0.47
CA HIS A 22 13.06 -0.24 1.39
C HIS A 22 12.63 -0.43 2.86
N LEU A 23 11.40 -0.90 3.09
CA LEU A 23 10.91 -1.28 4.41
C LEU A 23 11.33 -2.71 4.76
N ARG A 24 11.62 -2.93 6.03
CA ARG A 24 11.78 -4.26 6.60
C ARG A 24 10.49 -4.70 7.30
N PRO A 25 10.26 -6.03 7.42
CA PRO A 25 9.02 -6.56 8.01
C PRO A 25 8.66 -5.98 9.39
N GLU A 26 9.66 -5.77 10.26
CA GLU A 26 9.46 -5.23 11.60
C GLU A 26 9.09 -3.74 11.62
N GLN A 27 9.42 -3.01 10.56
CA GLN A 27 9.14 -1.57 10.44
C GLN A 27 7.70 -1.26 10.07
N LEU A 28 6.98 -2.23 9.48
CA LEU A 28 5.61 -2.03 9.02
C LEU A 28 4.58 -2.31 10.13
N ALA A 29 3.66 -1.38 10.34
CA ALA A 29 2.47 -1.58 11.19
C ALA A 29 1.36 -2.33 10.43
N ASP A 30 0.38 -2.91 11.15
CA ASP A 30 -0.78 -3.58 10.54
C ASP A 30 -1.83 -2.59 10.02
N LYS A 31 -1.72 -1.34 10.46
CA LYS A 31 -2.56 -0.23 10.00
C LYS A 31 -1.73 0.73 9.19
N VAL A 32 -2.10 0.94 7.94
CA VAL A 32 -1.35 1.77 7.00
C VAL A 32 -2.24 2.87 6.43
N ILE A 33 -1.77 4.10 6.55
CA ILE A 33 -2.37 5.25 5.85
C ILE A 33 -1.59 5.44 4.56
N LEU A 34 -2.29 5.36 3.43
CA LEU A 34 -1.72 5.61 2.11
C LEU A 34 -1.99 7.05 1.68
N VAL A 35 -0.97 7.74 1.21
CA VAL A 35 -1.06 9.08 0.61
C VAL A 35 -0.39 9.07 -0.77
N GLY A 36 -0.86 9.90 -1.69
CA GLY A 36 -0.26 9.95 -3.03
C GLY A 36 1.10 10.67 -3.03
N ASP A 37 1.17 11.81 -2.40
CA ASP A 37 2.32 12.71 -2.37
C ASP A 37 3.26 12.36 -1.20
N PRO A 38 4.58 12.11 -1.44
CA PRO A 38 5.57 11.88 -0.38
C PRO A 38 5.60 13.00 0.68
N GLY A 39 5.41 14.26 0.26
CA GLY A 39 5.38 15.40 1.18
C GLY A 39 4.27 15.34 2.22
N ARG A 40 3.19 14.58 1.97
CA ARG A 40 2.11 14.39 2.94
C ARG A 40 2.44 13.38 4.03
N VAL A 41 3.43 12.53 3.84
CA VAL A 41 3.83 11.55 4.84
C VAL A 41 4.25 12.24 6.13
N SER A 42 5.16 13.21 6.03
CA SER A 42 5.61 14.00 7.18
C SER A 42 4.46 14.81 7.82
N LEU A 43 3.53 15.34 7.02
CA LEU A 43 2.36 16.07 7.53
C LEU A 43 1.46 15.16 8.38
N VAL A 44 1.15 13.94 7.92
CA VAL A 44 0.35 12.98 8.69
C VAL A 44 1.14 12.51 9.92
N ALA A 45 2.41 12.18 9.76
CA ALA A 45 3.27 11.73 10.85
C ALA A 45 3.58 12.83 11.90
N SER A 46 3.32 14.10 11.60
CA SER A 46 3.42 15.18 12.60
C SER A 46 2.40 15.05 13.74
N HIS A 47 1.36 14.24 13.55
CA HIS A 47 0.37 13.92 14.58
C HIS A 47 0.77 12.70 15.44
N PHE A 48 1.87 12.01 15.12
CA PHE A 48 2.33 10.87 15.92
C PHE A 48 2.92 11.34 17.25
N GLU A 49 2.64 10.61 18.29
CA GLU A 49 3.21 10.81 19.63
C GLU A 49 4.69 10.45 19.65
N GLU A 50 5.04 9.39 18.93
CA GLU A 50 6.39 8.87 18.76
C GLU A 50 6.58 8.36 17.32
N LYS A 51 7.72 8.67 16.73
CA LYS A 51 8.15 8.12 15.45
C LYS A 51 9.17 7.02 15.70
N GLU A 52 8.90 5.81 15.22
CA GLU A 52 9.78 4.65 15.37
C GLU A 52 10.84 4.57 14.27
N CYS A 53 10.44 4.81 13.04
CA CYS A 53 11.34 4.78 11.89
C CYS A 53 10.80 5.64 10.75
N GLU A 54 11.73 6.06 9.91
CA GLU A 54 11.48 6.80 8.67
C GLU A 54 12.34 6.20 7.57
N VAL A 55 11.75 5.92 6.42
CA VAL A 55 12.42 5.34 5.25
C VAL A 55 11.98 6.08 4.01
N GLU A 56 12.93 6.45 3.17
CA GLU A 56 12.67 7.13 1.91
C GLU A 56 13.45 6.45 0.78
N SER A 57 12.75 6.12 -0.29
CA SER A 57 13.31 5.48 -1.48
C SER A 57 12.50 5.89 -2.70
N ARG A 58 13.12 6.57 -3.65
CA ARG A 58 12.45 7.08 -4.85
C ARG A 58 11.27 7.99 -4.48
N GLU A 59 10.06 7.72 -5.01
CA GLU A 59 8.81 8.38 -4.66
C GLU A 59 8.11 7.77 -3.43
N PHE A 60 8.69 6.74 -2.85
CA PHE A 60 8.14 6.03 -1.70
C PHE A 60 8.77 6.58 -0.41
N HIS A 61 7.93 7.11 0.44
CA HIS A 61 8.30 7.61 1.75
C HIS A 61 7.40 6.98 2.80
N ALA A 62 7.97 6.43 3.84
CA ALA A 62 7.25 5.78 4.93
C ALA A 62 7.71 6.31 6.28
N ILE A 63 6.76 6.56 7.17
CA ILE A 63 7.02 6.82 8.60
C ILE A 63 6.11 5.91 9.41
N THR A 64 6.70 5.15 10.31
CA THR A 64 5.97 4.35 11.29
C THR A 64 6.10 4.99 12.66
N GLY A 65 4.99 4.99 13.40
CA GLY A 65 4.95 5.57 14.74
C GLY A 65 3.64 5.27 15.46
N THR A 66 3.40 5.96 16.56
CA THR A 66 2.25 5.75 17.43
C THR A 66 1.31 6.95 17.43
N TYR A 67 0.02 6.69 17.27
CA TYR A 67 -1.04 7.68 17.40
C TYR A 67 -2.17 7.14 18.27
N LYS A 68 -2.46 7.79 19.38
CA LYS A 68 -3.47 7.38 20.39
C LYS A 68 -3.34 5.90 20.78
N GLY A 69 -2.09 5.51 21.08
CA GLY A 69 -1.75 4.15 21.49
C GLY A 69 -1.84 3.10 20.36
N LYS A 70 -1.99 3.52 19.11
CA LYS A 70 -2.03 2.61 17.94
C LYS A 70 -0.79 2.79 17.10
N ARG A 71 -0.12 1.69 16.78
CA ARG A 71 0.99 1.68 15.83
C ARG A 71 0.45 1.82 14.40
N ILE A 72 0.95 2.80 13.66
CA ILE A 72 0.48 3.15 12.31
C ILE A 72 1.70 3.44 11.43
N THR A 73 1.66 2.97 10.20
CA THR A 73 2.58 3.38 9.13
C THR A 73 1.86 4.36 8.20
N VAL A 74 2.50 5.46 7.86
CA VAL A 74 2.08 6.31 6.73
C VAL A 74 3.01 6.03 5.58
N GLN A 75 2.47 5.74 4.41
CA GLN A 75 3.21 5.36 3.21
C GLN A 75 2.75 6.17 2.02
N SER A 76 3.67 6.80 1.31
CA SER A 76 3.36 7.41 0.01
C SER A 76 3.29 6.34 -1.08
N THR A 77 2.41 6.56 -2.03
CA THR A 77 2.24 5.67 -3.19
C THR A 77 2.80 6.27 -4.48
N GLY A 78 3.14 7.56 -4.50
CA GLY A 78 3.37 8.24 -5.76
C GLY A 78 2.11 8.32 -6.62
N ILE A 79 2.28 8.38 -7.93
CA ILE A 79 1.21 8.56 -8.93
C ILE A 79 1.16 7.34 -9.85
N GLY A 80 -0.05 6.92 -10.20
CA GLY A 80 -0.30 5.87 -11.19
C GLY A 80 -0.63 4.51 -10.58
N CYS A 81 -1.25 3.66 -11.41
CA CYS A 81 -1.67 2.32 -11.00
C CYS A 81 -0.49 1.39 -10.72
N ASP A 82 0.60 1.52 -11.49
CA ASP A 82 1.80 0.71 -11.32
C ASP A 82 2.44 0.91 -9.94
N ASN A 83 2.51 2.17 -9.47
CA ASN A 83 3.03 2.47 -8.15
C ASN A 83 2.13 1.94 -7.02
N ILE A 84 0.80 2.03 -7.18
CA ILE A 84 -0.15 1.44 -6.23
C ILE A 84 0.04 -0.07 -6.16
N ASP A 85 0.22 -0.71 -7.30
CA ASP A 85 0.45 -2.15 -7.39
C ASP A 85 1.73 -2.56 -6.66
N ILE A 86 2.85 -1.88 -6.91
CA ILE A 86 4.11 -2.09 -6.19
C ILE A 86 3.89 -1.96 -4.68
N VAL A 87 3.28 -0.87 -4.23
CA VAL A 87 3.09 -0.60 -2.80
C VAL A 87 2.26 -1.69 -2.14
N VAL A 88 1.11 -2.05 -2.72
CA VAL A 88 0.22 -3.05 -2.11
C VAL A 88 0.88 -4.42 -2.05
N ASN A 89 1.55 -4.85 -3.12
CA ASN A 89 2.26 -6.13 -3.15
C ASN A 89 3.44 -6.18 -2.17
N GLU A 90 4.24 -5.13 -2.08
CA GLU A 90 5.37 -5.13 -1.14
C GLU A 90 4.92 -5.01 0.31
N LEU A 91 3.84 -4.28 0.62
CA LEU A 91 3.25 -4.25 1.96
C LEU A 91 2.71 -5.64 2.37
N ASP A 92 2.04 -6.34 1.45
CA ASP A 92 1.58 -7.72 1.69
C ASP A 92 2.76 -8.67 1.90
N ALA A 93 3.77 -8.61 1.05
CA ALA A 93 4.98 -9.42 1.17
C ALA A 93 5.68 -9.24 2.51
N LEU A 94 5.85 -8.00 2.99
CA LEU A 94 6.44 -7.69 4.29
C LEU A 94 5.72 -8.37 5.45
N LYS A 95 4.40 -8.52 5.36
CA LYS A 95 3.59 -9.14 6.42
C LYS A 95 3.48 -10.65 6.27
N ASN A 96 3.30 -11.14 5.07
CA ASN A 96 2.82 -12.49 4.82
C ASN A 96 3.88 -13.44 4.24
N ILE A 97 5.07 -12.92 3.88
CA ILE A 97 6.19 -13.74 3.42
C ILE A 97 7.32 -13.68 4.45
N ASP A 98 7.90 -14.82 4.74
CA ASP A 98 9.16 -14.89 5.47
C ASP A 98 10.32 -14.62 4.49
N PHE A 99 10.97 -13.47 4.63
CA PHE A 99 12.03 -13.02 3.72
C PHE A 99 13.30 -13.88 3.80
N LYS A 100 13.51 -14.61 4.90
CA LYS A 100 14.67 -15.52 5.05
C LYS A 100 14.48 -16.82 4.28
N THR A 101 13.29 -17.39 4.37
CA THR A 101 12.95 -18.65 3.69
C THR A 101 12.31 -18.43 2.34
N ARG A 102 11.89 -17.21 2.04
CA ARG A 102 11.17 -16.82 0.81
C ARG A 102 9.88 -17.61 0.61
N THR A 103 9.18 -17.91 1.70
CA THR A 103 7.94 -18.70 1.68
C THR A 103 6.80 -17.97 2.38
N GLU A 104 5.58 -18.28 2.00
CA GLU A 104 4.40 -17.81 2.72
C GLU A 104 4.47 -18.21 4.19
N LYS A 105 4.16 -17.27 5.08
CA LYS A 105 4.00 -17.57 6.50
C LYS A 105 2.76 -18.44 6.73
N PRO A 106 2.78 -19.35 7.71
CA PRO A 106 1.64 -20.22 8.00
C PRO A 106 0.41 -19.45 8.49
N GLU A 107 0.63 -18.30 9.12
CA GLU A 107 -0.43 -17.40 9.60
C GLU A 107 -0.37 -16.10 8.81
N HIS A 108 -1.48 -15.75 8.16
CA HIS A 108 -1.60 -14.52 7.40
C HIS A 108 -2.09 -13.37 8.28
N THR A 109 -1.39 -12.25 8.16
CA THR A 109 -1.78 -10.98 8.80
C THR A 109 -2.58 -10.14 7.82
N THR A 110 -3.77 -9.73 8.24
CA THR A 110 -4.58 -8.79 7.46
C THR A 110 -4.12 -7.36 7.72
N LEU A 111 -3.76 -6.65 6.65
CA LEU A 111 -3.47 -5.22 6.69
C LEU A 111 -4.77 -4.40 6.61
N THR A 112 -4.86 -3.36 7.41
CA THR A 112 -5.89 -2.33 7.27
C THR A 112 -5.31 -1.15 6.51
N LEU A 113 -5.73 -0.95 5.27
CA LEU A 113 -5.26 0.15 4.43
C LEU A 113 -6.33 1.24 4.34
N VAL A 114 -5.96 2.48 4.64
CA VAL A 114 -6.82 3.66 4.45
C VAL A 114 -6.10 4.65 3.57
N ARG A 115 -6.65 4.94 2.38
CA ARG A 115 -6.07 5.93 1.48
C ARG A 115 -6.71 7.30 1.71
N ILE A 116 -5.87 8.28 2.01
CA ILE A 116 -6.25 9.69 2.12
C ILE A 116 -5.75 10.42 0.87
N GLY A 117 -6.67 10.88 0.05
CA GLY A 117 -6.36 11.53 -1.21
C GLY A 117 -7.27 12.71 -1.50
N THR A 118 -7.18 13.23 -2.71
CA THR A 118 -8.05 14.24 -3.26
C THR A 118 -8.79 13.70 -4.48
N CYS A 119 -9.97 14.18 -4.75
CA CYS A 119 -10.76 13.82 -5.93
C CYS A 119 -11.49 15.05 -6.47
N GLY A 120 -11.91 14.99 -7.73
CA GLY A 120 -12.79 15.98 -8.34
C GLY A 120 -14.25 15.67 -8.01
N GLY A 121 -14.98 16.64 -7.48
CA GLY A 121 -16.44 16.56 -7.33
C GLY A 121 -17.13 16.77 -8.67
N LEU A 122 -17.97 15.84 -9.10
CA LEU A 122 -18.72 15.92 -10.37
C LEU A 122 -20.18 16.36 -10.16
N GLN A 123 -20.63 16.51 -8.92
CA GLN A 123 -22.01 16.84 -8.57
C GLN A 123 -22.09 18.19 -7.87
N LEU A 124 -23.19 18.92 -8.08
CA LEU A 124 -23.42 20.23 -7.46
C LEU A 124 -23.47 20.18 -5.92
N ASN A 125 -23.85 19.04 -5.34
CA ASN A 125 -23.88 18.82 -3.90
C ASN A 125 -22.52 18.38 -3.32
N CYS A 126 -21.47 18.38 -4.13
CA CYS A 126 -20.10 18.05 -3.72
C CYS A 126 -19.15 19.21 -4.06
N PRO A 127 -19.28 20.38 -3.42
CA PRO A 127 -18.38 21.50 -3.64
C PRO A 127 -16.98 21.23 -3.12
N ALA A 128 -16.00 22.04 -3.50
CA ALA A 128 -14.63 21.95 -3.02
C ALA A 128 -14.59 21.99 -1.47
N GLY A 129 -13.77 21.13 -0.87
CA GLY A 129 -13.66 20.98 0.58
C GLY A 129 -14.63 19.96 1.21
N THR A 130 -15.50 19.33 0.39
CA THR A 130 -16.36 18.25 0.88
C THR A 130 -15.55 16.99 1.15
N PHE A 131 -15.77 16.36 2.30
CA PHE A 131 -15.23 15.03 2.58
C PHE A 131 -16.06 13.96 1.87
N VAL A 132 -15.36 13.08 1.13
CA VAL A 132 -15.98 11.99 0.38
C VAL A 132 -15.38 10.67 0.84
N ALA A 133 -16.23 9.74 1.26
CA ALA A 133 -15.86 8.35 1.51
C ALA A 133 -16.35 7.48 0.35
N SER A 134 -15.44 6.82 -0.35
CA SER A 134 -15.79 5.94 -1.47
C SER A 134 -16.43 4.66 -0.97
N GLN A 135 -17.64 4.38 -1.43
CA GLN A 135 -18.31 3.09 -1.18
C GLN A 135 -17.97 2.08 -2.30
N LYS A 136 -17.85 2.56 -3.53
CA LYS A 136 -17.50 1.77 -4.71
C LYS A 136 -16.58 2.58 -5.60
N SER A 137 -15.71 1.90 -6.33
CA SER A 137 -14.81 2.50 -7.31
C SER A 137 -14.86 1.73 -8.62
N ILE A 138 -14.64 2.43 -9.74
CA ILE A 138 -14.55 1.83 -11.07
C ILE A 138 -13.13 2.10 -11.58
N GLY A 139 -12.41 1.04 -11.95
CA GLY A 139 -11.09 1.13 -12.55
C GLY A 139 -11.16 1.07 -14.07
N PHE A 140 -10.48 2.01 -14.74
CA PHE A 140 -10.35 2.06 -16.20
C PHE A 140 -8.88 1.91 -16.66
N ASP A 141 -7.97 1.62 -15.72
CA ASP A 141 -6.54 1.54 -15.98
C ASP A 141 -6.09 0.22 -16.62
N GLY A 142 -6.92 -0.83 -16.52
CA GLY A 142 -6.63 -2.15 -17.05
C GLY A 142 -5.68 -3.00 -16.18
N LEU A 143 -5.31 -2.57 -14.97
CA LEU A 143 -4.42 -3.30 -14.07
C LEU A 143 -4.89 -4.73 -13.79
N ILE A 144 -6.19 -4.93 -13.67
CA ILE A 144 -6.80 -6.26 -13.47
C ILE A 144 -6.41 -7.29 -14.54
N ASN A 145 -6.03 -6.84 -15.74
CA ASN A 145 -5.64 -7.76 -16.82
C ASN A 145 -4.34 -8.51 -16.52
N PHE A 146 -3.49 -7.97 -15.63
CA PHE A 146 -2.25 -8.63 -15.20
C PHE A 146 -2.53 -9.73 -14.18
N TYR A 147 -3.62 -9.62 -13.40
CA TYR A 147 -4.02 -10.58 -12.37
C TYR A 147 -5.02 -11.61 -12.86
N ALA A 148 -5.91 -11.22 -13.75
CA ALA A 148 -6.90 -12.10 -14.37
C ALA A 148 -6.65 -12.12 -15.88
N PRO A 149 -5.95 -13.12 -16.44
CA PRO A 149 -5.80 -13.24 -17.88
C PRO A 149 -7.17 -13.47 -18.51
N VAL A 150 -7.56 -12.56 -19.37
CA VAL A 150 -8.96 -12.34 -19.62
C VAL A 150 -9.47 -12.85 -20.92
N SER A 151 -10.09 -13.93 -20.81
CA SER A 151 -11.30 -14.26 -21.56
C SER A 151 -12.60 -13.71 -20.89
N TYR A 152 -12.55 -12.58 -20.18
CA TYR A 152 -13.61 -12.18 -19.22
C TYR A 152 -14.24 -10.83 -19.50
N THR A 153 -14.74 -10.62 -20.71
CA THR A 153 -15.58 -9.46 -20.99
C THR A 153 -16.78 -9.36 -20.04
N HIS A 154 -17.30 -10.49 -19.57
CA HIS A 154 -18.41 -10.52 -18.62
C HIS A 154 -18.01 -10.23 -17.16
N LEU A 155 -16.79 -10.58 -16.72
CA LEU A 155 -16.33 -10.21 -15.37
C LEU A 155 -16.05 -8.71 -15.25
N ARG A 156 -15.55 -8.08 -16.31
CA ARG A 156 -15.38 -6.62 -16.33
C ARG A 156 -16.69 -5.85 -16.12
N ALA A 157 -17.81 -6.43 -16.53
CA ALA A 157 -19.13 -5.83 -16.33
C ALA A 157 -19.66 -6.01 -14.87
N HIS A 158 -19.09 -6.94 -14.10
CA HIS A 158 -19.50 -7.20 -12.72
C HIS A 158 -18.61 -6.55 -11.66
N GLU A 159 -17.42 -6.09 -12.06
CA GLU A 159 -16.48 -5.37 -11.18
C GLU A 159 -16.70 -3.84 -11.20
N THR A 160 -17.70 -3.39 -11.94
CA THR A 160 -18.11 -1.97 -11.99
C THR A 160 -19.21 -1.65 -11.01
#